data_ec3fcbb7b192f2a1a330da3bc4096881
#
_entry.id   ec3fcbb7b192f2a1a330da3bc4096881
#
_cell.length_a   1.000
_cell.length_b   1.000
_cell.length_c   1.000
_cell.angle_alpha   90.00
_cell.angle_beta   90.00
_cell.angle_gamma   90.00
#
_symmetry.space_group_name_H-M   'P 1'
#
loop_
_entity.id
_entity.type
_entity.pdbx_description
1 polymer ?
#
loop_
_entity_poly.entity_id
_entity_poly.type
_entity_poly.pdbx_seq_one_letter_code
_entity_poly.pdbx_strand_id
1 'polypeptide(L)'
;MQRTSGVLLHISSLPSKFGIGSFGQSAYDFVDFLAKTGQQYWQILPLGTTSYGDSPYQSFSAFAGNTHFIDLDLLVEAGWLTEADYAGVDFGDHPEYVDYAKVYTERRPILEKAVANFLAKADKKDYQQFLADNYEWLEPYCEYMAIKEHYDLKPWFQWDPKATLRDEATIVHLRQQLADVLTYHRVVQYFFSIQWQALKKYANAQHIEIIGDMPIYVAADSVEMWMTPHYFKTSEDHQPSVVAGCPPDAFTADGQLWGNPIYNWDAMKADGYAWWITRLKESFKLYDVVRIDHFRGFESYWEIPFGDTTAINGEWVKGPGSDLFRAIRKELGDVKIIAEDLGFMTQEVIDMRDETGFPGMKIMQFGFGGGDSVDLPHNYVYNSVCYVGTHDNETGLGWFQDSADEASREFFNAYMRRGEDETVSHALNRGIAAAVSKMAIYTMQDLLNLGNEARMNVPSTLGNNWKWRMKSDALTDQLAEELLELTTTYCRLNPAFKAASEAAEVVEETKSTKTTEVQKAKKATTK
;
A
#
# COMPACT_ATOMS: atom_id res chain seq x y z
N MET A 1 15.96 23.19 0.03
CA MET A 1 15.56 21.77 -0.17
C MET A 1 14.31 21.55 0.65
N GLN A 2 13.24 21.08 0.00
CA GLN A 2 11.99 20.78 0.69
C GLN A 2 12.03 19.34 1.19
N ARG A 3 11.86 19.14 2.50
CA ARG A 3 11.72 17.83 3.12
C ARG A 3 10.31 17.71 3.69
N THR A 4 9.75 16.53 3.62
CA THR A 4 8.37 16.26 4.05
C THR A 4 8.30 14.94 4.80
N SER A 5 7.15 14.65 5.39
CA SER A 5 6.89 13.41 6.10
C SER A 5 5.50 12.86 5.81
N GLY A 6 5.27 11.63 6.22
CA GLY A 6 4.01 10.93 6.14
C GLY A 6 3.95 9.75 7.09
N VAL A 7 2.81 9.08 7.10
CA VAL A 7 2.58 7.91 7.96
C VAL A 7 2.15 6.72 7.10
N LEU A 8 2.75 5.56 7.38
CA LEU A 8 2.35 4.25 6.83
C LEU A 8 1.30 3.62 7.76
N LEU A 9 0.08 3.48 7.25
CA LEU A 9 -1.00 2.73 7.87
C LEU A 9 -1.92 2.17 6.78
N HIS A 10 -1.98 0.85 6.65
CA HIS A 10 -2.83 0.22 5.65
C HIS A 10 -4.32 0.34 6.02
N ILE A 11 -5.19 0.33 5.01
CA ILE A 11 -6.65 0.42 5.20
C ILE A 11 -7.15 -0.69 6.14
N SER A 12 -6.68 -1.95 5.97
CA SER A 12 -7.07 -3.06 6.84
C SER A 12 -6.78 -2.81 8.34
N SER A 13 -5.79 -1.96 8.62
CA SER A 13 -5.34 -1.65 9.99
C SER A 13 -6.09 -0.49 10.64
N LEU A 14 -7.03 0.14 9.96
CA LEU A 14 -7.90 1.15 10.55
C LEU A 14 -8.91 0.50 11.52
N PRO A 15 -9.33 1.20 12.59
CA PRO A 15 -10.42 0.73 13.45
C PRO A 15 -11.72 0.58 12.67
N SER A 16 -12.47 -0.48 12.95
CA SER A 16 -13.77 -0.69 12.31
C SER A 16 -14.59 -1.71 13.11
N LYS A 17 -15.90 -1.53 13.15
CA LYS A 17 -16.85 -2.51 13.69
C LYS A 17 -17.13 -3.68 12.74
N PHE A 18 -16.57 -3.66 11.54
CA PHE A 18 -16.79 -4.63 10.46
C PHE A 18 -15.67 -5.68 10.34
N GLY A 19 -14.87 -5.87 11.39
CA GLY A 19 -13.82 -6.91 11.47
C GLY A 19 -12.52 -6.58 10.74
N ILE A 20 -12.53 -5.62 9.83
CA ILE A 20 -11.39 -5.13 9.06
C ILE A 20 -11.56 -3.63 8.81
N GLY A 21 -10.48 -2.89 8.71
CA GLY A 21 -10.53 -1.47 8.34
C GLY A 21 -11.19 -1.25 6.98
N SER A 22 -11.88 -0.13 6.82
CA SER A 22 -12.70 0.20 5.66
C SER A 22 -12.56 1.68 5.26
N PHE A 23 -13.17 2.06 4.15
CA PHE A 23 -13.20 3.45 3.66
C PHE A 23 -14.19 4.35 4.41
N GLY A 24 -14.62 3.94 5.62
CA GLY A 24 -15.55 4.66 6.46
C GLY A 24 -14.92 5.75 7.32
N GLN A 25 -15.65 6.18 8.36
CA GLN A 25 -15.31 7.35 9.18
C GLN A 25 -13.88 7.30 9.72
N SER A 26 -13.37 6.15 10.17
CA SER A 26 -12.01 6.03 10.70
C SER A 26 -10.92 6.39 9.68
N ALA A 27 -11.19 6.20 8.38
CA ALA A 27 -10.26 6.61 7.33
C ALA A 27 -10.26 8.14 7.14
N TYR A 28 -11.42 8.78 7.25
CA TYR A 28 -11.53 10.25 7.24
C TYR A 28 -10.89 10.88 8.48
N ASP A 29 -11.12 10.31 9.66
CA ASP A 29 -10.50 10.74 10.92
C ASP A 29 -8.97 10.64 10.85
N PHE A 30 -8.45 9.60 10.19
CA PHE A 30 -7.01 9.46 9.97
C PHE A 30 -6.46 10.52 9.02
N VAL A 31 -7.18 10.88 7.96
CA VAL A 31 -6.81 12.00 7.08
C VAL A 31 -6.76 13.31 7.88
N ASP A 32 -7.75 13.57 8.74
CA ASP A 32 -7.78 14.75 9.58
C ASP A 32 -6.62 14.79 10.58
N PHE A 33 -6.26 13.63 11.16
CA PHE A 33 -5.08 13.48 12.01
C PHE A 33 -3.79 13.83 11.25
N LEU A 34 -3.62 13.33 10.02
CA LEU A 34 -2.46 13.66 9.19
C LEU A 34 -2.39 15.14 8.85
N ALA A 35 -3.52 15.75 8.50
CA ALA A 35 -3.60 17.18 8.23
C ALA A 35 -3.25 18.01 9.47
N LYS A 36 -3.84 17.67 10.64
CA LYS A 36 -3.57 18.33 11.94
C LYS A 36 -2.10 18.27 12.35
N THR A 37 -1.40 17.19 11.99
CA THR A 37 0.01 16.94 12.35
C THR A 37 1.01 17.40 11.30
N GLY A 38 0.55 18.13 10.28
CA GLY A 38 1.40 18.70 9.24
C GLY A 38 2.03 17.66 8.31
N GLN A 39 1.47 16.45 8.22
CA GLN A 39 1.95 15.42 7.30
C GLN A 39 1.56 15.74 5.86
N GLN A 40 2.35 15.26 4.90
CA GLN A 40 2.02 15.35 3.47
C GLN A 40 1.54 14.03 2.90
N TYR A 41 1.97 12.89 3.47
CA TYR A 41 1.71 11.60 2.87
C TYR A 41 0.98 10.64 3.80
N TRP A 42 0.05 9.90 3.21
CA TRP A 42 -0.49 8.67 3.74
C TRP A 42 -0.01 7.51 2.87
N GLN A 43 0.88 6.68 3.40
CA GLN A 43 1.31 5.48 2.69
C GLN A 43 0.44 4.29 3.09
N ILE A 44 0.00 3.53 2.08
CA ILE A 44 -0.78 2.31 2.24
C ILE A 44 -0.12 1.16 1.47
N LEU A 45 -0.49 -0.07 1.81
CA LEU A 45 -0.11 -1.28 1.09
C LEU A 45 -1.03 -1.49 -0.12
N PRO A 46 -0.80 -2.49 -1.01
CA PRO A 46 -1.64 -2.69 -2.18
C PRO A 46 -3.12 -2.82 -1.82
N LEU A 47 -3.98 -2.13 -2.57
CA LEU A 47 -5.43 -2.15 -2.39
C LEU A 47 -6.10 -3.34 -3.10
N GLY A 48 -5.32 -4.23 -3.72
CA GLY A 48 -5.83 -5.37 -4.46
C GLY A 48 -6.53 -6.42 -3.60
N THR A 49 -7.28 -7.30 -4.27
CA THR A 49 -7.92 -8.44 -3.62
C THR A 49 -6.87 -9.35 -2.99
N THR A 50 -7.19 -9.94 -1.84
CA THR A 50 -6.32 -10.90 -1.18
C THR A 50 -6.70 -12.34 -1.53
N SER A 51 -5.69 -13.22 -1.59
CA SER A 51 -5.85 -14.64 -1.81
C SER A 51 -5.50 -15.45 -0.57
N TYR A 52 -5.22 -16.74 -0.73
CA TYR A 52 -4.76 -17.58 0.36
C TYR A 52 -3.52 -16.99 1.05
N GLY A 53 -3.57 -16.86 2.37
CA GLY A 53 -2.53 -16.23 3.19
C GLY A 53 -2.74 -14.74 3.46
N ASP A 54 -3.84 -14.15 2.98
CA ASP A 54 -4.31 -12.79 3.26
C ASP A 54 -3.34 -11.67 2.82
N SER A 55 -2.30 -12.01 2.06
CA SER A 55 -1.28 -11.06 1.60
C SER A 55 -1.83 -10.13 0.52
N PRO A 56 -1.72 -8.80 0.68
CA PRO A 56 -2.09 -7.86 -0.38
C PRO A 56 -1.14 -7.91 -1.60
N TYR A 57 0.02 -8.60 -1.46
CA TYR A 57 0.98 -8.80 -2.55
C TYR A 57 0.68 -10.04 -3.40
N GLN A 58 -0.29 -10.87 -3.00
CA GLN A 58 -0.75 -12.05 -3.75
C GLN A 58 -2.21 -11.84 -4.15
N SER A 59 -2.44 -10.92 -5.08
CA SER A 59 -3.78 -10.55 -5.53
C SER A 59 -4.25 -11.38 -6.72
N PHE A 60 -5.56 -11.63 -6.82
CA PHE A 60 -6.19 -12.24 -8.00
C PHE A 60 -6.18 -11.33 -9.22
N SER A 61 -5.89 -10.04 -9.07
CA SER A 61 -5.79 -9.08 -10.15
C SER A 61 -4.83 -7.95 -9.80
N ALA A 62 -4.09 -7.47 -10.81
CA ALA A 62 -3.26 -6.27 -10.70
C ALA A 62 -4.08 -4.95 -10.67
N PHE A 63 -5.40 -5.01 -10.90
CA PHE A 63 -6.27 -3.84 -11.09
C PHE A 63 -7.43 -3.78 -10.11
N ALA A 64 -8.03 -4.92 -9.77
CA ALA A 64 -9.25 -4.98 -8.97
C ALA A 64 -8.99 -4.65 -7.49
N GLY A 65 -9.91 -3.88 -6.89
CA GLY A 65 -9.84 -3.51 -5.49
C GLY A 65 -10.37 -4.57 -4.54
N ASN A 66 -9.86 -4.57 -3.30
CA ASN A 66 -10.30 -5.45 -2.24
C ASN A 66 -11.67 -5.02 -1.70
N THR A 67 -12.70 -5.82 -1.98
CA THR A 67 -14.08 -5.53 -1.60
C THR A 67 -14.31 -5.56 -0.08
N HIS A 68 -13.36 -6.08 0.70
CA HIS A 68 -13.42 -6.02 2.16
C HIS A 68 -13.20 -4.62 2.72
N PHE A 69 -12.66 -3.68 1.93
CA PHE A 69 -12.51 -2.28 2.33
C PHE A 69 -13.77 -1.44 2.09
N ILE A 70 -14.80 -1.98 1.42
CA ILE A 70 -16.09 -1.32 1.28
C ILE A 70 -16.69 -1.12 2.66
N ASP A 71 -17.02 0.10 3.03
CA ASP A 71 -17.67 0.42 4.29
C ASP A 71 -19.18 0.18 4.20
N LEU A 72 -19.74 -0.53 5.18
CA LEU A 72 -21.16 -0.89 5.17
C LEU A 72 -22.06 0.27 5.60
N ASP A 73 -21.59 1.17 6.46
CA ASP A 73 -22.36 2.37 6.83
C ASP A 73 -22.53 3.30 5.62
N LEU A 74 -21.50 3.46 4.78
CA LEU A 74 -21.63 4.21 3.54
C LEU A 74 -22.62 3.58 2.54
N LEU A 75 -22.80 2.25 2.57
CA LEU A 75 -23.86 1.59 1.80
C LEU A 75 -25.25 1.84 2.39
N VAL A 76 -25.36 2.02 3.72
CA VAL A 76 -26.61 2.44 4.39
C VAL A 76 -26.95 3.88 4.01
N GLU A 77 -25.98 4.79 4.06
CA GLU A 77 -26.16 6.19 3.63
C GLU A 77 -26.60 6.30 2.17
N ALA A 78 -26.06 5.43 1.30
CA ALA A 78 -26.49 5.33 -0.09
C ALA A 78 -27.87 4.69 -0.29
N GLY A 79 -28.50 4.17 0.76
CA GLY A 79 -29.80 3.52 0.74
C GLY A 79 -29.80 2.11 0.11
N TRP A 80 -28.62 1.47 0.03
CA TRP A 80 -28.47 0.12 -0.52
C TRP A 80 -28.46 -0.96 0.57
N LEU A 81 -28.24 -0.57 1.84
CA LEU A 81 -28.41 -1.38 3.03
C LEU A 81 -29.24 -0.65 4.07
N THR A 82 -29.53 -1.36 5.16
CA THR A 82 -30.01 -0.81 6.44
C THR A 82 -29.11 -1.36 7.55
N GLU A 83 -29.01 -0.69 8.69
CA GLU A 83 -28.24 -1.19 9.83
C GLU A 83 -28.67 -2.59 10.29
N ALA A 84 -29.96 -2.93 10.12
CA ALA A 84 -30.48 -4.26 10.45
C ALA A 84 -29.87 -5.38 9.60
N ASP A 85 -29.27 -5.06 8.44
CA ASP A 85 -28.70 -6.06 7.53
C ASP A 85 -27.37 -6.64 8.03
N TYR A 86 -26.70 -5.94 8.94
CA TYR A 86 -25.46 -6.41 9.59
C TYR A 86 -25.54 -6.36 11.13
N ALA A 87 -26.67 -5.94 11.72
CA ALA A 87 -26.83 -5.95 13.15
C ALA A 87 -26.74 -7.39 13.70
N GLY A 88 -25.83 -7.62 14.63
CA GLY A 88 -25.61 -8.93 15.23
C GLY A 88 -24.75 -9.90 14.42
N VAL A 89 -24.19 -9.47 13.30
CA VAL A 89 -23.18 -10.24 12.55
C VAL A 89 -21.86 -10.20 13.32
N ASP A 90 -21.24 -11.37 13.49
CA ASP A 90 -19.98 -11.53 14.19
C ASP A 90 -18.79 -11.42 13.21
N PHE A 91 -18.19 -10.24 13.13
CA PHE A 91 -17.00 -9.98 12.31
C PHE A 91 -15.68 -10.27 13.03
N GLY A 92 -15.67 -10.87 14.19
CA GLY A 92 -14.53 -11.09 15.07
C GLY A 92 -14.63 -10.24 16.34
N ASP A 93 -14.10 -10.77 17.43
CA ASP A 93 -14.20 -10.18 18.77
C ASP A 93 -12.94 -9.40 19.20
N HIS A 94 -11.83 -9.54 18.44
CA HIS A 94 -10.58 -8.87 18.77
C HIS A 94 -10.45 -7.53 18.04
N PRO A 95 -10.45 -6.39 18.76
CA PRO A 95 -10.44 -5.08 18.11
C PRO A 95 -9.12 -4.75 17.39
N GLU A 96 -8.01 -5.36 17.78
CA GLU A 96 -6.67 -5.10 17.26
C GLU A 96 -6.20 -6.11 16.20
N TYR A 97 -7.02 -7.13 15.88
CA TYR A 97 -6.67 -8.13 14.86
C TYR A 97 -7.85 -8.46 13.96
N VAL A 98 -7.54 -8.65 12.67
CA VAL A 98 -8.51 -9.11 11.68
C VAL A 98 -8.71 -10.62 11.83
N ASP A 99 -9.96 -11.06 11.96
CA ASP A 99 -10.38 -12.44 11.76
C ASP A 99 -10.80 -12.62 10.29
N TYR A 100 -9.83 -12.95 9.43
CA TYR A 100 -10.07 -13.09 8.00
C TYR A 100 -11.11 -14.15 7.68
N ALA A 101 -11.20 -15.25 8.45
CA ALA A 101 -12.21 -16.28 8.22
C ALA A 101 -13.63 -15.71 8.33
N LYS A 102 -13.89 -14.92 9.38
CA LYS A 102 -15.18 -14.23 9.55
C LYS A 102 -15.39 -13.13 8.50
N VAL A 103 -14.38 -12.35 8.19
CA VAL A 103 -14.47 -11.31 7.15
C VAL A 103 -14.87 -11.91 5.81
N TYR A 104 -14.26 -13.02 5.38
CA TYR A 104 -14.59 -13.68 4.12
C TYR A 104 -16.00 -14.26 4.09
N THR A 105 -16.45 -14.87 5.19
CA THR A 105 -17.76 -15.55 5.24
C THR A 105 -18.92 -14.58 5.48
N GLU A 106 -18.76 -13.64 6.40
CA GLU A 106 -19.88 -12.82 6.86
C GLU A 106 -20.17 -11.61 5.98
N ARG A 107 -19.16 -11.06 5.31
CA ARG A 107 -19.36 -9.87 4.47
C ARG A 107 -20.05 -10.16 3.14
N ARG A 108 -19.83 -11.35 2.57
CA ARG A 108 -20.38 -11.71 1.26
C ARG A 108 -21.90 -11.61 1.19
N PRO A 109 -22.70 -12.22 2.11
CA PRO A 109 -24.16 -12.13 2.06
C PRO A 109 -24.69 -10.69 2.19
N ILE A 110 -24.00 -9.86 2.98
CA ILE A 110 -24.38 -8.44 3.16
C ILE A 110 -24.16 -7.66 1.85
N LEU A 111 -23.00 -7.86 1.21
CA LEU A 111 -22.71 -7.22 -0.07
C LEU A 111 -23.64 -7.71 -1.19
N GLU A 112 -24.03 -8.98 -1.22
CA GLU A 112 -25.05 -9.50 -2.16
C GLU A 112 -26.40 -8.79 -2.00
N LYS A 113 -26.80 -8.55 -0.75
CA LYS A 113 -28.02 -7.77 -0.47
C LYS A 113 -27.91 -6.32 -0.95
N ALA A 114 -26.77 -5.68 -0.70
CA ALA A 114 -26.49 -4.33 -1.19
C ALA A 114 -26.55 -4.27 -2.72
N VAL A 115 -25.94 -5.23 -3.41
CA VAL A 115 -25.97 -5.38 -4.88
C VAL A 115 -27.40 -5.51 -5.39
N ALA A 116 -28.22 -6.40 -4.79
CA ALA A 116 -29.61 -6.58 -5.20
C ALA A 116 -30.43 -5.29 -5.03
N ASN A 117 -30.26 -4.57 -3.92
CA ASN A 117 -30.93 -3.30 -3.68
C ASN A 117 -30.46 -2.20 -4.65
N PHE A 118 -29.17 -2.11 -4.92
CA PHE A 118 -28.61 -1.20 -5.91
C PHE A 118 -29.20 -1.44 -7.29
N LEU A 119 -29.22 -2.70 -7.74
CA LEU A 119 -29.74 -3.05 -9.07
C LEU A 119 -31.24 -2.77 -9.22
N ALA A 120 -32.00 -2.87 -8.12
CA ALA A 120 -33.44 -2.64 -8.12
C ALA A 120 -33.83 -1.14 -8.07
N LYS A 121 -33.05 -0.27 -7.42
CA LYS A 121 -33.48 1.08 -7.01
C LYS A 121 -32.63 2.21 -7.57
N ALA A 122 -31.34 2.00 -7.82
CA ALA A 122 -30.43 3.10 -8.13
C ALA A 122 -30.55 3.61 -9.56
N ASP A 123 -30.32 4.91 -9.75
CA ASP A 123 -29.92 5.46 -11.04
C ASP A 123 -28.56 4.84 -11.42
N LYS A 124 -28.46 4.32 -12.64
CA LYS A 124 -27.32 3.53 -13.09
C LYS A 124 -26.38 4.30 -14.02
N LYS A 125 -26.54 5.60 -14.19
CA LYS A 125 -25.74 6.38 -15.13
C LYS A 125 -24.26 6.33 -14.78
N ASP A 126 -23.89 6.61 -13.54
CA ASP A 126 -22.50 6.62 -13.09
C ASP A 126 -21.92 5.20 -13.08
N TYR A 127 -22.73 4.20 -12.75
CA TYR A 127 -22.36 2.79 -12.87
C TYR A 127 -22.08 2.38 -14.33
N GLN A 128 -22.91 2.78 -15.27
CA GLN A 128 -22.69 2.51 -16.70
C GLN A 128 -21.40 3.18 -17.19
N GLN A 129 -21.13 4.40 -16.74
CA GLN A 129 -19.87 5.07 -17.06
C GLN A 129 -18.67 4.32 -16.46
N PHE A 130 -18.76 3.90 -15.20
CA PHE A 130 -17.73 3.09 -14.55
C PHE A 130 -17.43 1.80 -15.33
N LEU A 131 -18.46 1.09 -15.79
CA LEU A 131 -18.29 -0.12 -16.61
C LEU A 131 -17.56 0.19 -17.92
N ALA A 132 -17.93 1.28 -18.59
CA ALA A 132 -17.30 1.67 -19.85
C ALA A 132 -15.82 2.08 -19.67
N ASP A 133 -15.53 2.87 -18.62
CA ASP A 133 -14.18 3.40 -18.35
C ASP A 133 -13.19 2.33 -17.87
N ASN A 134 -13.68 1.20 -17.37
CA ASN A 134 -12.87 0.13 -16.78
C ASN A 134 -13.02 -1.23 -17.50
N TYR A 135 -13.71 -1.24 -18.64
CA TYR A 135 -14.06 -2.47 -19.37
C TYR A 135 -12.88 -3.43 -19.57
N GLU A 136 -11.72 -2.91 -19.93
CA GLU A 136 -10.54 -3.69 -20.34
C GLU A 136 -9.99 -4.59 -19.23
N TRP A 137 -10.08 -4.17 -17.97
CA TRP A 137 -9.63 -4.99 -16.84
C TRP A 137 -10.80 -5.58 -16.04
N LEU A 138 -11.92 -4.87 -15.98
CA LEU A 138 -13.06 -5.24 -15.13
C LEU A 138 -13.77 -6.49 -15.64
N GLU A 139 -14.06 -6.56 -16.94
CA GLU A 139 -14.74 -7.73 -17.50
C GLU A 139 -13.92 -9.02 -17.38
N PRO A 140 -12.62 -9.03 -17.74
CA PRO A 140 -11.75 -10.18 -17.48
C PRO A 140 -11.70 -10.61 -16.01
N TYR A 141 -11.60 -9.63 -15.09
CA TYR A 141 -11.61 -9.91 -13.67
C TYR A 141 -12.92 -10.54 -13.19
N CYS A 142 -14.06 -9.97 -13.59
CA CYS A 142 -15.37 -10.51 -13.22
C CYS A 142 -15.59 -11.92 -13.76
N GLU A 143 -15.14 -12.19 -15.00
CA GLU A 143 -15.17 -13.52 -15.61
C GLU A 143 -14.31 -14.51 -14.81
N TYR A 144 -13.06 -14.13 -14.52
CA TYR A 144 -12.15 -14.95 -13.75
C TYR A 144 -12.72 -15.30 -12.37
N MET A 145 -13.21 -14.31 -11.64
CA MET A 145 -13.75 -14.52 -10.29
C MET A 145 -15.03 -15.37 -10.30
N ALA A 146 -15.93 -15.15 -11.27
CA ALA A 146 -17.15 -15.94 -11.38
C ALA A 146 -16.84 -17.42 -11.68
N ILE A 147 -15.90 -17.68 -12.57
CA ILE A 147 -15.46 -19.05 -12.90
C ILE A 147 -14.71 -19.65 -11.70
N LYS A 148 -13.87 -18.87 -11.02
CA LYS A 148 -13.15 -19.32 -9.83
C LYS A 148 -14.11 -19.76 -8.72
N GLU A 149 -15.17 -18.99 -8.46
CA GLU A 149 -16.24 -19.35 -7.51
C GLU A 149 -16.97 -20.64 -7.95
N HIS A 150 -17.24 -20.80 -9.23
CA HIS A 150 -17.83 -22.03 -9.78
C HIS A 150 -16.98 -23.28 -9.53
N TYR A 151 -15.66 -23.13 -9.47
CA TYR A 151 -14.72 -24.20 -9.15
C TYR A 151 -14.26 -24.19 -7.68
N ASP A 152 -15.11 -23.74 -6.74
CA ASP A 152 -14.85 -23.75 -5.29
C ASP A 152 -13.55 -22.99 -4.91
N LEU A 153 -13.29 -21.86 -5.55
CA LEU A 153 -12.11 -21.01 -5.37
C LEU A 153 -10.76 -21.70 -5.67
N LYS A 154 -10.76 -22.84 -6.34
CA LYS A 154 -9.52 -23.49 -6.78
C LYS A 154 -8.72 -22.57 -7.70
N PRO A 155 -7.38 -22.68 -7.70
CA PRO A 155 -6.55 -22.00 -8.68
C PRO A 155 -6.97 -22.36 -10.12
N TRP A 156 -6.85 -21.41 -11.05
CA TRP A 156 -7.31 -21.58 -12.44
C TRP A 156 -6.69 -22.80 -13.14
N PHE A 157 -5.48 -23.16 -12.81
CA PHE A 157 -4.78 -24.33 -13.36
C PHE A 157 -5.26 -25.68 -12.79
N GLN A 158 -6.25 -25.66 -11.89
CA GLN A 158 -6.95 -26.84 -11.37
C GLN A 158 -8.41 -26.91 -11.85
N TRP A 159 -8.83 -26.02 -12.75
CA TRP A 159 -10.17 -26.06 -13.34
C TRP A 159 -10.28 -27.14 -14.42
N ASP A 160 -11.46 -27.30 -14.98
CA ASP A 160 -11.62 -28.12 -16.19
C ASP A 160 -10.65 -27.66 -17.29
N PRO A 161 -9.94 -28.56 -17.99
CA PRO A 161 -8.95 -28.19 -19.00
C PRO A 161 -9.44 -27.21 -20.06
N LYS A 162 -10.73 -27.27 -20.44
CA LYS A 162 -11.30 -26.31 -21.40
C LYS A 162 -11.47 -24.91 -20.79
N ALA A 163 -11.82 -24.84 -19.50
CA ALA A 163 -11.90 -23.56 -18.80
C ALA A 163 -10.49 -23.00 -18.54
N THR A 164 -9.54 -23.86 -18.14
CA THR A 164 -8.12 -23.51 -17.97
C THR A 164 -7.52 -22.89 -19.24
N LEU A 165 -7.73 -23.52 -20.40
CA LEU A 165 -7.21 -23.07 -21.70
C LEU A 165 -8.14 -22.10 -22.43
N ARG A 166 -9.22 -21.65 -21.77
CA ARG A 166 -10.16 -20.67 -22.29
C ARG A 166 -10.84 -21.09 -23.61
N ASP A 167 -11.26 -22.36 -23.72
CA ASP A 167 -12.06 -22.82 -24.87
C ASP A 167 -13.28 -21.90 -25.04
N GLU A 168 -13.42 -21.31 -26.22
CA GLU A 168 -14.41 -20.25 -26.47
C GLU A 168 -15.85 -20.70 -26.15
N ALA A 169 -16.24 -21.89 -26.57
CA ALA A 169 -17.58 -22.42 -26.34
C ALA A 169 -17.84 -22.65 -24.83
N THR A 170 -16.84 -23.11 -24.10
CA THR A 170 -16.91 -23.33 -22.65
C THR A 170 -17.02 -21.99 -21.92
N ILE A 171 -16.22 -21.01 -22.28
CA ILE A 171 -16.27 -19.68 -21.65
C ILE A 171 -17.61 -18.99 -21.93
N VAL A 172 -18.12 -19.03 -23.15
CA VAL A 172 -19.45 -18.48 -23.50
C VAL A 172 -20.55 -19.13 -22.67
N HIS A 173 -20.51 -20.46 -22.50
CA HIS A 173 -21.46 -21.17 -21.66
C HIS A 173 -21.37 -20.76 -20.18
N LEU A 174 -20.17 -20.70 -19.63
CA LEU A 174 -19.95 -20.29 -18.24
C LEU A 174 -20.40 -18.84 -17.98
N ARG A 175 -20.14 -17.91 -18.90
CA ARG A 175 -20.64 -16.53 -18.81
C ARG A 175 -22.18 -16.46 -18.71
N GLN A 176 -22.88 -17.28 -19.50
CA GLN A 176 -24.34 -17.33 -19.43
C GLN A 176 -24.84 -17.93 -18.12
N GLN A 177 -24.22 -19.03 -17.69
CA GLN A 177 -24.57 -19.71 -16.44
C GLN A 177 -24.31 -18.84 -15.21
N LEU A 178 -23.24 -18.05 -15.21
CA LEU A 178 -22.75 -17.29 -14.07
C LEU A 178 -23.06 -15.79 -14.15
N ALA A 179 -24.04 -15.40 -14.97
CA ALA A 179 -24.35 -14.00 -15.25
C ALA A 179 -24.62 -13.15 -13.98
N ASP A 180 -25.26 -13.73 -12.97
CA ASP A 180 -25.55 -13.06 -11.70
C ASP A 180 -24.27 -12.86 -10.87
N VAL A 181 -23.34 -13.82 -10.87
CA VAL A 181 -22.05 -13.72 -10.17
C VAL A 181 -21.15 -12.68 -10.84
N LEU A 182 -21.10 -12.67 -12.19
CA LEU A 182 -20.44 -11.61 -12.95
C LEU A 182 -20.98 -10.22 -12.57
N THR A 183 -22.31 -10.09 -12.49
CA THR A 183 -22.96 -8.84 -12.11
C THR A 183 -22.61 -8.42 -10.69
N TYR A 184 -22.57 -9.37 -9.74
CA TYR A 184 -22.09 -9.12 -8.38
C TYR A 184 -20.69 -8.51 -8.38
N HIS A 185 -19.72 -9.12 -9.07
CA HIS A 185 -18.35 -8.62 -9.09
C HIS A 185 -18.24 -7.23 -9.73
N ARG A 186 -18.98 -6.95 -10.81
CA ARG A 186 -19.02 -5.59 -11.39
C ARG A 186 -19.51 -4.54 -10.39
N VAL A 187 -20.58 -4.85 -9.67
CA VAL A 187 -21.22 -3.88 -8.75
C VAL A 187 -20.35 -3.66 -7.50
N VAL A 188 -19.74 -4.70 -6.92
CA VAL A 188 -18.87 -4.50 -5.75
C VAL A 188 -17.58 -3.76 -6.10
N GLN A 189 -17.03 -3.94 -7.32
CA GLN A 189 -15.92 -3.11 -7.79
C GLN A 189 -16.35 -1.64 -8.00
N TYR A 190 -17.58 -1.39 -8.42
CA TYR A 190 -18.13 -0.05 -8.45
C TYR A 190 -18.27 0.54 -7.04
N PHE A 191 -18.78 -0.20 -6.05
CA PHE A 191 -18.86 0.26 -4.66
C PHE A 191 -17.48 0.61 -4.09
N PHE A 192 -16.49 -0.27 -4.31
CA PHE A 192 -15.11 0.02 -3.96
C PHE A 192 -14.63 1.33 -4.58
N SER A 193 -14.83 1.48 -5.88
CA SER A 193 -14.34 2.65 -6.63
C SER A 193 -14.92 3.96 -6.12
N ILE A 194 -16.24 4.04 -5.91
CA ILE A 194 -16.87 5.29 -5.47
C ILE A 194 -16.44 5.69 -4.05
N GLN A 195 -16.32 4.72 -3.13
CA GLN A 195 -15.88 5.00 -1.76
C GLN A 195 -14.41 5.39 -1.71
N TRP A 196 -13.54 4.67 -2.43
CA TRP A 196 -12.13 5.00 -2.50
C TRP A 196 -11.88 6.38 -3.12
N GLN A 197 -12.52 6.68 -4.25
CA GLN A 197 -12.37 7.98 -4.91
C GLN A 197 -12.87 9.13 -4.05
N ALA A 198 -13.94 8.92 -3.26
CA ALA A 198 -14.41 9.91 -2.30
C ALA A 198 -13.38 10.17 -1.20
N LEU A 199 -12.82 9.12 -0.61
CA LEU A 199 -11.77 9.21 0.41
C LEU A 199 -10.49 9.86 -0.14
N LYS A 200 -10.02 9.44 -1.30
CA LYS A 200 -8.83 10.03 -1.95
C LYS A 200 -9.05 11.52 -2.23
N LYS A 201 -10.22 11.88 -2.76
CA LYS A 201 -10.57 13.29 -3.01
C LYS A 201 -10.57 14.11 -1.72
N TYR A 202 -11.08 13.52 -0.62
CA TYR A 202 -11.05 14.17 0.69
C TYR A 202 -9.62 14.37 1.18
N ALA A 203 -8.76 13.35 1.11
CA ALA A 203 -7.34 13.45 1.48
C ALA A 203 -6.62 14.53 0.66
N ASN A 204 -6.81 14.53 -0.66
CA ASN A 204 -6.20 15.55 -1.53
C ASN A 204 -6.71 16.97 -1.24
N ALA A 205 -7.99 17.13 -0.86
CA ALA A 205 -8.53 18.42 -0.44
C ALA A 205 -7.90 18.95 0.87
N GLN A 206 -7.42 18.05 1.73
CA GLN A 206 -6.61 18.34 2.92
C GLN A 206 -5.10 18.41 2.61
N HIS A 207 -4.72 18.41 1.34
CA HIS A 207 -3.33 18.40 0.86
C HIS A 207 -2.53 17.16 1.31
N ILE A 208 -3.20 16.04 1.56
CA ILE A 208 -2.59 14.74 1.82
C ILE A 208 -2.53 13.96 0.52
N GLU A 209 -1.32 13.57 0.10
CA GLU A 209 -1.08 12.70 -1.05
C GLU A 209 -1.00 11.24 -0.59
N ILE A 210 -1.62 10.34 -1.36
CA ILE A 210 -1.60 8.91 -1.05
C ILE A 210 -0.45 8.24 -1.77
N ILE A 211 0.44 7.60 -1.01
CA ILE A 211 1.45 6.69 -1.53
C ILE A 211 0.85 5.28 -1.53
N GLY A 212 0.61 4.74 -2.72
CA GLY A 212 0.21 3.35 -2.89
C GLY A 212 1.41 2.44 -3.10
N ASP A 213 1.18 1.14 -3.04
CA ASP A 213 2.19 0.11 -3.23
C ASP A 213 1.81 -0.82 -4.37
N MET A 214 2.79 -1.19 -5.18
CA MET A 214 2.59 -2.04 -6.35
C MET A 214 3.65 -3.14 -6.40
N PRO A 215 3.27 -4.40 -6.16
CA PRO A 215 4.16 -5.53 -6.35
C PRO A 215 4.69 -5.58 -7.79
N ILE A 216 5.99 -5.84 -7.98
CA ILE A 216 6.52 -6.01 -9.34
C ILE A 216 5.80 -7.15 -10.06
N TYR A 217 5.62 -8.29 -9.41
CA TYR A 217 4.99 -9.48 -10.00
C TYR A 217 3.50 -9.55 -9.72
N VAL A 218 2.79 -10.33 -10.53
CA VAL A 218 1.42 -10.79 -10.27
C VAL A 218 1.44 -12.15 -9.57
N ALA A 219 0.32 -12.55 -8.99
CA ALA A 219 0.20 -13.91 -8.44
C ALA A 219 0.07 -14.96 -9.57
N ALA A 220 0.54 -16.18 -9.33
CA ALA A 220 0.35 -17.29 -10.26
C ALA A 220 -1.14 -17.61 -10.46
N ASP A 221 -1.93 -17.49 -9.39
CA ASP A 221 -3.38 -17.62 -9.42
C ASP A 221 -4.04 -16.25 -9.60
N SER A 222 -3.93 -15.70 -10.80
CA SER A 222 -4.47 -14.37 -11.14
C SER A 222 -5.10 -14.35 -12.53
N VAL A 223 -5.94 -13.33 -12.73
CA VAL A 223 -6.57 -13.10 -14.03
C VAL A 223 -5.54 -12.81 -15.12
N GLU A 224 -4.45 -12.14 -14.79
CA GLU A 224 -3.37 -11.81 -15.73
C GLU A 224 -2.72 -13.07 -16.29
N MET A 225 -2.39 -14.05 -15.45
CA MET A 225 -1.83 -15.32 -15.89
C MET A 225 -2.82 -16.11 -16.75
N TRP A 226 -4.09 -16.14 -16.36
CA TRP A 226 -5.11 -16.89 -17.08
C TRP A 226 -5.51 -16.24 -18.42
N MET A 227 -5.54 -14.91 -18.49
CA MET A 227 -5.97 -14.15 -19.68
C MET A 227 -4.85 -13.90 -20.69
N THR A 228 -3.65 -13.62 -20.19
CA THR A 228 -2.53 -13.15 -21.02
C THR A 228 -1.24 -13.93 -20.75
N PRO A 229 -1.28 -15.29 -20.81
CA PRO A 229 -0.12 -16.13 -20.48
C PRO A 229 1.11 -15.84 -21.35
N HIS A 230 0.94 -15.27 -22.55
CA HIS A 230 2.05 -14.91 -23.45
C HIS A 230 2.96 -13.80 -22.90
N TYR A 231 2.50 -13.02 -21.90
CA TYR A 231 3.32 -12.04 -21.19
C TYR A 231 4.19 -12.64 -20.09
N PHE A 232 4.10 -13.96 -19.88
CA PHE A 232 4.86 -14.67 -18.85
C PHE A 232 5.68 -15.79 -19.46
N LYS A 233 6.71 -16.25 -18.76
CA LYS A 233 7.47 -17.43 -19.11
C LYS A 233 6.69 -18.68 -18.72
N THR A 234 5.96 -19.26 -19.67
CA THR A 234 5.06 -20.38 -19.45
C THR A 234 5.39 -21.56 -20.37
N SER A 235 4.95 -22.74 -19.95
CA SER A 235 4.88 -23.98 -20.76
C SER A 235 3.65 -23.96 -21.67
N GLU A 236 3.47 -25.03 -22.48
CA GLU A 236 2.33 -25.15 -23.40
C GLU A 236 0.97 -25.22 -22.69
N ASP A 237 0.92 -25.68 -21.46
CA ASP A 237 -0.27 -25.72 -20.59
C ASP A 237 -0.47 -24.45 -19.76
N HIS A 238 0.22 -23.38 -20.12
CA HIS A 238 0.18 -22.05 -19.49
C HIS A 238 0.68 -22.02 -18.02
N GLN A 239 1.26 -23.13 -17.51
CA GLN A 239 1.90 -23.10 -16.19
C GLN A 239 3.19 -22.28 -16.25
N PRO A 240 3.58 -21.62 -15.17
CA PRO A 240 4.91 -21.02 -15.10
C PRO A 240 6.00 -22.04 -15.40
N SER A 241 6.98 -21.71 -16.23
CA SER A 241 8.17 -22.53 -16.40
C SER A 241 9.23 -22.21 -15.36
N VAL A 242 9.19 -20.99 -14.87
CA VAL A 242 10.08 -20.42 -13.85
C VAL A 242 9.30 -19.44 -12.96
N VAL A 243 9.78 -19.23 -11.75
CA VAL A 243 9.15 -18.35 -10.76
C VAL A 243 10.16 -17.41 -10.12
N ALA A 244 9.66 -16.33 -9.54
CA ALA A 244 10.45 -15.32 -8.87
C ALA A 244 10.82 -15.70 -7.43
N GLY A 245 11.92 -15.12 -6.98
CA GLY A 245 12.37 -15.19 -5.61
C GLY A 245 13.61 -14.34 -5.37
N CYS A 246 14.31 -14.62 -4.27
CA CYS A 246 15.61 -14.06 -3.95
C CYS A 246 16.63 -15.18 -3.70
N PRO A 247 17.92 -14.96 -4.05
CA PRO A 247 18.96 -15.94 -3.77
C PRO A 247 19.17 -16.16 -2.27
N PRO A 248 19.79 -17.26 -1.88
CA PRO A 248 20.33 -17.44 -0.53
C PRO A 248 21.23 -16.27 -0.11
N ASP A 249 21.06 -15.83 1.13
CA ASP A 249 21.86 -14.76 1.74
C ASP A 249 22.23 -15.08 3.18
N ALA A 250 22.79 -14.10 3.90
CA ALA A 250 23.19 -14.26 5.31
C ALA A 250 21.99 -14.47 6.27
N PHE A 251 20.77 -14.10 5.84
CA PHE A 251 19.55 -14.19 6.65
C PHE A 251 18.75 -15.46 6.33
N THR A 252 18.80 -15.93 5.06
CA THR A 252 18.03 -17.09 4.59
C THR A 252 18.93 -18.01 3.78
N ALA A 253 19.30 -19.16 4.37
CA ALA A 253 20.19 -20.14 3.71
C ALA A 253 19.57 -20.78 2.44
N ASP A 254 18.25 -20.86 2.37
CA ASP A 254 17.49 -21.40 1.24
C ASP A 254 17.03 -20.32 0.25
N GLY A 255 17.32 -19.04 0.53
CA GLY A 255 16.74 -17.90 -0.18
C GLY A 255 15.24 -17.77 0.06
N GLN A 256 14.58 -16.97 -0.78
CA GLN A 256 13.13 -16.76 -0.71
C GLN A 256 12.50 -17.23 -2.03
N LEU A 257 11.61 -18.21 -1.94
CA LEU A 257 10.79 -18.68 -3.06
C LEU A 257 9.42 -17.98 -3.00
N TRP A 258 9.20 -16.98 -3.87
CA TRP A 258 7.93 -16.22 -3.88
C TRP A 258 6.85 -16.90 -4.71
N GLY A 259 7.23 -17.69 -5.72
CA GLY A 259 6.30 -18.43 -6.56
C GLY A 259 5.54 -17.59 -7.60
N ASN A 260 5.83 -16.30 -7.72
CA ASN A 260 5.24 -15.43 -8.73
C ASN A 260 5.78 -15.75 -10.12
N PRO A 261 4.95 -15.73 -11.19
CA PRO A 261 5.41 -15.95 -12.55
C PRO A 261 6.36 -14.84 -13.01
N ILE A 262 7.34 -15.22 -13.80
CA ILE A 262 8.30 -14.29 -14.41
C ILE A 262 7.74 -13.76 -15.74
N TYR A 263 7.90 -12.45 -15.98
CA TYR A 263 7.50 -11.81 -17.23
C TYR A 263 8.34 -12.27 -18.43
N ASN A 264 7.69 -12.42 -19.57
CA ASN A 264 8.32 -12.51 -20.87
C ASN A 264 8.62 -11.10 -21.39
N TRP A 265 9.76 -10.53 -20.98
CA TRP A 265 10.13 -9.18 -21.30
C TRP A 265 10.31 -8.91 -22.80
N ASP A 266 10.65 -9.94 -23.60
CA ASP A 266 10.74 -9.82 -25.04
C ASP A 266 9.35 -9.61 -25.68
N ALA A 267 8.34 -10.36 -25.23
CA ALA A 267 6.96 -10.17 -25.66
C ALA A 267 6.43 -8.79 -25.25
N MET A 268 6.68 -8.36 -24.02
CA MET A 268 6.26 -7.03 -23.55
C MET A 268 6.98 -5.89 -24.28
N LYS A 269 8.26 -6.06 -24.61
CA LYS A 269 9.01 -5.09 -25.41
C LYS A 269 8.48 -4.98 -26.84
N ALA A 270 8.06 -6.10 -27.43
CA ALA A 270 7.55 -6.17 -28.79
C ALA A 270 6.25 -5.35 -28.97
N ASP A 271 5.43 -5.21 -27.93
CA ASP A 271 4.22 -4.38 -27.93
C ASP A 271 4.41 -2.99 -27.27
N GLY A 272 5.67 -2.59 -27.01
CA GLY A 272 5.99 -1.31 -26.39
C GLY A 272 5.67 -1.20 -24.92
N TYR A 273 5.62 -2.34 -24.20
CA TYR A 273 5.30 -2.42 -22.77
C TYR A 273 3.86 -1.97 -22.43
N ALA A 274 2.92 -2.19 -23.34
CA ALA A 274 1.55 -1.70 -23.22
C ALA A 274 0.87 -2.12 -21.91
N TRP A 275 1.08 -3.37 -21.47
CA TRP A 275 0.52 -3.86 -20.21
C TRP A 275 1.07 -3.10 -18.98
N TRP A 276 2.38 -2.85 -18.92
CA TRP A 276 3.01 -2.11 -17.81
C TRP A 276 2.59 -0.65 -17.77
N ILE A 277 2.47 -0.03 -18.94
CA ILE A 277 1.97 1.35 -19.07
C ILE A 277 0.53 1.44 -18.57
N THR A 278 -0.32 0.49 -18.96
CA THR A 278 -1.71 0.40 -18.48
C THR A 278 -1.76 0.18 -16.97
N ARG A 279 -0.95 -0.73 -16.42
CA ARG A 279 -0.89 -1.00 -14.99
C ARG A 279 -0.55 0.26 -14.18
N LEU A 280 0.47 1.00 -14.60
CA LEU A 280 0.85 2.26 -13.93
C LEU A 280 -0.23 3.33 -14.10
N LYS A 281 -0.79 3.48 -15.30
CA LYS A 281 -1.89 4.42 -15.56
C LYS A 281 -3.08 4.18 -14.62
N GLU A 282 -3.50 2.93 -14.45
CA GLU A 282 -4.58 2.57 -13.54
C GLU A 282 -4.18 2.78 -12.07
N SER A 283 -2.94 2.46 -11.69
CA SER A 283 -2.42 2.73 -10.34
C SER A 283 -2.44 4.21 -9.99
N PHE A 284 -2.13 5.12 -10.94
CA PHE A 284 -2.20 6.57 -10.71
C PHE A 284 -3.63 7.12 -10.63
N LYS A 285 -4.65 6.37 -11.03
CA LYS A 285 -6.04 6.71 -10.69
C LYS A 285 -6.33 6.47 -9.20
N LEU A 286 -5.69 5.44 -8.62
CA LEU A 286 -5.85 5.07 -7.21
C LEU A 286 -4.95 5.90 -6.29
N TYR A 287 -3.72 6.21 -6.69
CA TYR A 287 -2.68 6.80 -5.86
C TYR A 287 -2.13 8.10 -6.46
N ASP A 288 -1.48 8.91 -5.64
CA ASP A 288 -0.77 10.12 -6.08
C ASP A 288 0.73 9.85 -6.30
N VAL A 289 1.27 8.88 -5.56
CA VAL A 289 2.63 8.37 -5.66
C VAL A 289 2.56 6.84 -5.63
N VAL A 290 3.38 6.15 -6.40
CA VAL A 290 3.43 4.68 -6.43
C VAL A 290 4.79 4.21 -5.94
N ARG A 291 4.83 3.43 -4.85
CA ARG A 291 6.00 2.62 -4.49
C ARG A 291 5.98 1.36 -5.35
N ILE A 292 7.05 1.12 -6.09
CA ILE A 292 7.21 -0.16 -6.80
C ILE A 292 8.08 -1.06 -5.93
N ASP A 293 7.47 -2.15 -5.49
CA ASP A 293 8.10 -3.20 -4.73
C ASP A 293 9.09 -3.99 -5.59
N HIS A 294 10.23 -4.37 -5.01
CA HIS A 294 11.32 -5.09 -5.68
C HIS A 294 11.81 -4.44 -6.98
N PHE A 295 12.04 -3.13 -6.98
CA PHE A 295 12.43 -2.35 -8.16
C PHE A 295 13.68 -2.88 -8.85
N ARG A 296 14.63 -3.49 -8.11
CA ARG A 296 15.81 -4.09 -8.70
C ARG A 296 15.49 -5.17 -9.74
N GLY A 297 14.34 -5.84 -9.66
CA GLY A 297 13.89 -6.87 -10.58
C GLY A 297 13.75 -6.39 -12.04
N PHE A 298 13.68 -5.08 -12.28
CA PHE A 298 13.72 -4.53 -13.64
C PHE A 298 15.12 -4.51 -14.25
N GLU A 299 16.18 -4.49 -13.44
CA GLU A 299 17.55 -4.63 -13.91
C GLU A 299 17.95 -6.09 -14.05
N SER A 300 17.78 -6.85 -12.96
CA SER A 300 17.97 -8.30 -12.94
C SER A 300 17.15 -8.91 -11.82
N TYR A 301 16.59 -10.06 -12.09
CA TYR A 301 15.72 -10.82 -11.19
C TYR A 301 16.26 -12.23 -10.98
N TRP A 302 15.94 -12.81 -9.82
CA TRP A 302 16.29 -14.18 -9.49
C TRP A 302 15.20 -15.11 -10.02
N GLU A 303 15.55 -15.94 -10.99
CA GLU A 303 14.66 -16.88 -11.67
C GLU A 303 14.90 -18.29 -11.16
N ILE A 304 13.85 -18.95 -10.67
CA ILE A 304 13.91 -20.27 -10.06
C ILE A 304 13.09 -21.24 -10.91
N PRO A 305 13.59 -22.48 -11.22
CA PRO A 305 12.79 -23.49 -11.93
C PRO A 305 11.46 -23.75 -11.21
N PHE A 306 10.36 -23.77 -11.97
CA PHE A 306 9.04 -24.08 -11.42
C PHE A 306 9.02 -25.49 -10.84
N GLY A 307 8.51 -25.65 -9.63
CA GLY A 307 8.47 -26.93 -8.92
C GLY A 307 9.58 -27.12 -7.88
N ASP A 308 10.60 -26.26 -7.88
CA ASP A 308 11.59 -26.23 -6.79
C ASP A 308 10.93 -25.80 -5.47
N THR A 309 11.44 -26.30 -4.36
CA THR A 309 10.94 -26.01 -3.01
C THR A 309 11.78 -24.98 -2.27
N THR A 310 12.91 -24.57 -2.82
CA THR A 310 13.82 -23.52 -2.31
C THR A 310 14.30 -22.64 -3.45
N ALA A 311 14.92 -21.52 -3.14
CA ALA A 311 15.47 -20.61 -4.13
C ALA A 311 16.94 -20.90 -4.52
N ILE A 312 17.53 -22.00 -4.02
CA ILE A 312 18.95 -22.31 -4.18
C ILE A 312 19.35 -22.48 -5.66
N ASN A 313 18.52 -23.13 -6.47
CA ASN A 313 18.83 -23.48 -7.86
C ASN A 313 18.48 -22.36 -8.86
N GLY A 314 18.24 -21.15 -8.39
CA GLY A 314 17.94 -20.04 -9.26
C GLY A 314 19.17 -19.45 -9.96
N GLU A 315 18.92 -18.50 -10.85
CA GLU A 315 19.96 -17.73 -11.53
C GLU A 315 19.54 -16.28 -11.74
N TRP A 316 20.54 -15.38 -11.86
CA TRP A 316 20.28 -13.99 -12.21
C TRP A 316 20.03 -13.82 -13.70
N VAL A 317 18.88 -13.27 -14.05
CA VAL A 317 18.47 -12.98 -15.43
C VAL A 317 18.23 -11.48 -15.58
N LYS A 318 18.68 -10.89 -16.70
CA LYS A 318 18.50 -9.47 -17.00
C LYS A 318 17.03 -9.14 -17.29
N GLY A 319 16.56 -8.05 -16.69
CA GLY A 319 15.25 -7.47 -16.93
C GLY A 319 15.25 -6.46 -18.10
N PRO A 320 14.15 -5.70 -18.27
CA PRO A 320 14.02 -4.69 -19.33
C PRO A 320 14.89 -3.45 -19.10
N GLY A 321 15.43 -3.27 -17.91
CA GLY A 321 16.23 -2.11 -17.54
C GLY A 321 15.49 -0.78 -17.75
N SER A 322 16.26 0.25 -18.07
CA SER A 322 15.74 1.60 -18.31
C SER A 322 14.81 1.72 -19.54
N ASP A 323 14.79 0.71 -20.45
CA ASP A 323 13.92 0.73 -21.64
C ASP A 323 12.46 0.86 -21.27
N LEU A 324 12.01 0.10 -20.25
CA LEU A 324 10.65 0.17 -19.71
C LEU A 324 10.32 1.58 -19.21
N PHE A 325 11.19 2.17 -18.40
CA PHE A 325 10.93 3.48 -17.80
C PHE A 325 10.99 4.61 -18.82
N ARG A 326 11.78 4.48 -19.89
CA ARG A 326 11.74 5.39 -21.04
C ARG A 326 10.40 5.31 -21.78
N ALA A 327 9.86 4.10 -21.99
CA ALA A 327 8.54 3.91 -22.59
C ALA A 327 7.43 4.50 -21.69
N ILE A 328 7.47 4.25 -20.38
CA ILE A 328 6.52 4.80 -19.40
C ILE A 328 6.55 6.34 -19.44
N ARG A 329 7.74 6.96 -19.37
CA ARG A 329 7.87 8.42 -19.39
C ARG A 329 7.37 9.03 -20.71
N LYS A 330 7.56 8.35 -21.82
CA LYS A 330 7.05 8.79 -23.12
C LYS A 330 5.52 8.86 -23.17
N GLU A 331 4.83 7.88 -22.56
CA GLU A 331 3.37 7.76 -22.62
C GLU A 331 2.65 8.48 -21.46
N LEU A 332 3.21 8.46 -20.25
CA LEU A 332 2.58 8.99 -19.04
C LEU A 332 3.19 10.31 -18.55
N GLY A 333 4.33 10.75 -19.14
CA GLY A 333 5.06 11.91 -18.65
C GLY A 333 5.87 11.62 -17.39
N ASP A 334 6.13 12.67 -16.60
CA ASP A 334 6.84 12.54 -15.33
C ASP A 334 5.88 11.99 -14.25
N VAL A 335 6.12 10.76 -13.83
CA VAL A 335 5.34 10.05 -12.81
C VAL A 335 6.06 10.06 -11.46
N LYS A 336 5.29 10.10 -10.38
CA LYS A 336 5.83 10.04 -9.01
C LYS A 336 5.96 8.59 -8.57
N ILE A 337 7.16 8.03 -8.68
CA ILE A 337 7.48 6.65 -8.26
C ILE A 337 8.52 6.68 -7.16
N ILE A 338 8.39 5.79 -6.19
CA ILE A 338 9.41 5.40 -5.20
C ILE A 338 9.93 4.03 -5.59
N ALA A 339 11.23 3.90 -5.75
CA ALA A 339 11.87 2.63 -6.06
C ALA A 339 12.23 1.89 -4.75
N GLU A 340 11.63 0.72 -4.52
CA GLU A 340 12.11 -0.15 -3.46
C GLU A 340 13.38 -0.85 -3.94
N ASP A 341 14.50 -0.35 -3.47
CA ASP A 341 15.86 -0.75 -3.83
C ASP A 341 16.63 -1.32 -2.62
N LEU A 342 15.92 -2.14 -1.85
CA LEU A 342 16.50 -2.82 -0.69
C LEU A 342 17.18 -4.14 -1.08
N GLY A 343 18.02 -4.68 -0.18
CA GLY A 343 18.70 -5.94 -0.37
C GLY A 343 19.98 -5.84 -1.17
N PHE A 344 20.28 -6.85 -2.02
CA PHE A 344 21.54 -6.93 -2.74
C PHE A 344 21.60 -5.94 -3.92
N MET A 345 22.29 -4.82 -3.74
CA MET A 345 22.44 -3.76 -4.73
C MET A 345 23.73 -3.89 -5.51
N THR A 346 23.62 -3.92 -6.85
CA THR A 346 24.78 -3.79 -7.75
C THR A 346 24.85 -2.36 -8.32
N GLN A 347 26.00 -2.01 -8.90
CA GLN A 347 26.17 -0.68 -9.51
C GLN A 347 25.16 -0.46 -10.64
N GLU A 348 24.84 -1.49 -11.42
CA GLU A 348 23.89 -1.41 -12.54
C GLU A 348 22.47 -1.10 -12.06
N VAL A 349 22.04 -1.63 -10.90
CA VAL A 349 20.75 -1.32 -10.28
C VAL A 349 20.72 0.14 -9.82
N ILE A 350 21.82 0.61 -9.21
CA ILE A 350 21.96 2.02 -8.79
C ILE A 350 21.91 2.95 -10.01
N ASP A 351 22.65 2.64 -11.06
CA ASP A 351 22.70 3.43 -12.28
C ASP A 351 21.31 3.50 -12.97
N MET A 352 20.58 2.38 -13.03
CA MET A 352 19.21 2.34 -13.55
C MET A 352 18.27 3.22 -12.71
N ARG A 353 18.29 3.10 -11.36
CA ARG A 353 17.49 3.94 -10.48
C ARG A 353 17.82 5.43 -10.69
N ASP A 354 19.09 5.77 -10.73
CA ASP A 354 19.55 7.16 -10.88
C ASP A 354 19.19 7.73 -12.25
N GLU A 355 19.21 6.93 -13.33
CA GLU A 355 18.71 7.32 -14.66
C GLU A 355 17.22 7.66 -14.63
N THR A 356 16.41 6.94 -13.85
CA THR A 356 14.98 7.24 -13.71
C THR A 356 14.72 8.51 -12.91
N GLY A 357 15.61 8.86 -12.00
CA GLY A 357 15.45 9.96 -11.04
C GLY A 357 14.53 9.63 -9.86
N PHE A 358 14.09 8.38 -9.73
CA PHE A 358 13.23 7.95 -8.63
C PHE A 358 14.00 7.90 -7.30
N PRO A 359 13.39 8.36 -6.17
CA PRO A 359 13.99 8.17 -4.86
C PRO A 359 14.03 6.68 -4.51
N GLY A 360 15.17 6.23 -3.99
CA GLY A 360 15.32 4.91 -3.37
C GLY A 360 14.90 4.93 -1.91
N MET A 361 14.88 3.78 -1.25
CA MET A 361 14.48 3.61 0.13
C MET A 361 15.68 3.44 1.07
N LYS A 362 15.50 3.82 2.34
CA LYS A 362 16.45 3.65 3.43
C LYS A 362 15.74 3.14 4.68
N ILE A 363 16.24 2.05 5.25
CA ILE A 363 15.65 1.40 6.43
C ILE A 363 16.62 1.52 7.61
N MET A 364 16.30 2.40 8.54
CA MET A 364 17.21 2.74 9.63
C MET A 364 17.56 1.54 10.55
N GLN A 365 16.64 0.60 10.74
CA GLN A 365 16.90 -0.62 11.53
C GLN A 365 18.11 -1.40 11.03
N PHE A 366 18.39 -1.41 9.72
CA PHE A 366 19.54 -2.12 9.15
C PHE A 366 20.89 -1.43 9.43
N GLY A 367 20.84 -0.19 9.94
CA GLY A 367 22.03 0.63 10.16
C GLY A 367 22.86 0.24 11.38
N PHE A 368 22.26 -0.38 12.39
CA PHE A 368 22.91 -0.51 13.71
C PHE A 368 23.87 -1.69 13.86
N GLY A 369 24.20 -2.40 12.77
CA GLY A 369 25.26 -3.41 12.75
C GLY A 369 26.69 -2.86 12.62
N GLY A 370 26.87 -1.54 12.38
CA GLY A 370 28.17 -0.88 12.26
C GLY A 370 28.09 0.55 11.78
N GLY A 371 29.05 1.40 12.13
CA GLY A 371 29.06 2.84 11.91
C GLY A 371 29.23 3.29 10.44
N ASP A 372 29.63 2.41 9.55
CA ASP A 372 29.81 2.64 8.11
C ASP A 372 28.60 2.16 7.27
N SER A 373 27.54 1.68 7.92
CA SER A 373 26.32 1.23 7.23
C SER A 373 25.69 2.35 6.41
N VAL A 374 25.33 2.01 5.16
CA VAL A 374 24.60 2.92 4.25
C VAL A 374 23.17 3.25 4.73
N ASP A 375 22.67 2.49 5.71
CA ASP A 375 21.36 2.66 6.32
C ASP A 375 21.36 3.51 7.59
N LEU A 376 22.51 4.11 7.94
CA LEU A 376 22.56 5.14 8.98
C LEU A 376 22.25 6.54 8.41
N PRO A 377 21.44 7.36 9.10
CA PRO A 377 20.98 8.67 8.63
C PRO A 377 22.05 9.61 8.09
N HIS A 378 23.28 9.57 8.62
CA HIS A 378 24.38 10.42 8.15
C HIS A 378 24.95 10.02 6.78
N ASN A 379 24.62 8.81 6.29
CA ASN A 379 25.02 8.30 4.98
C ASN A 379 23.91 8.42 3.92
N TYR A 380 22.72 8.97 4.29
CA TYR A 380 21.62 9.11 3.35
C TYR A 380 21.90 10.18 2.31
N VAL A 381 21.25 10.03 1.15
CA VAL A 381 21.20 11.04 0.10
C VAL A 381 19.85 11.75 0.10
N TYR A 382 19.80 12.98 -0.44
CA TYR A 382 18.56 13.76 -0.46
C TYR A 382 17.43 13.05 -1.24
N ASN A 383 17.74 12.49 -2.42
CA ASN A 383 16.74 11.80 -3.25
C ASN A 383 16.46 10.39 -2.72
N SER A 384 15.95 10.32 -1.51
CA SER A 384 15.56 9.06 -0.85
C SER A 384 14.31 9.24 0.02
N VAL A 385 13.68 8.12 0.34
CA VAL A 385 12.63 7.99 1.33
C VAL A 385 13.17 7.15 2.48
N CYS A 386 13.14 7.66 3.70
CA CYS A 386 13.65 6.94 4.86
C CYS A 386 12.52 6.48 5.79
N TYR A 387 12.71 5.32 6.36
CA TYR A 387 11.83 4.63 7.30
C TYR A 387 12.63 4.17 8.51
N VAL A 388 11.96 3.97 9.64
CA VAL A 388 12.51 3.14 10.73
C VAL A 388 12.55 1.69 10.28
N GLY A 389 11.41 1.15 9.92
CA GLY A 389 11.14 -0.11 9.24
C GLY A 389 9.89 0.05 8.38
N THR A 390 9.60 -0.95 7.53
CA THR A 390 8.38 -1.04 6.73
C THR A 390 7.41 -2.07 7.33
N HIS A 391 6.38 -2.43 6.59
CA HIS A 391 5.43 -3.50 6.96
C HIS A 391 6.09 -4.89 7.05
N ASP A 392 7.25 -5.11 6.43
CA ASP A 392 8.01 -6.37 6.45
C ASP A 392 8.99 -6.47 7.61
N ASN A 393 9.32 -5.33 8.20
CA ASN A 393 10.25 -5.29 9.32
C ASN A 393 9.54 -5.51 10.66
N GLU A 394 10.31 -5.74 11.70
CA GLU A 394 9.86 -5.59 13.07
C GLU A 394 9.50 -4.14 13.35
N THR A 395 8.64 -3.91 14.36
CA THR A 395 8.50 -2.55 14.88
C THR A 395 9.82 -2.09 15.48
N GLY A 396 10.03 -0.79 15.58
CA GLY A 396 11.28 -0.25 16.15
C GLY A 396 11.52 -0.72 17.58
N LEU A 397 10.45 -0.78 18.41
CA LEU A 397 10.52 -1.30 19.77
C LEU A 397 10.79 -2.81 19.78
N GLY A 398 10.08 -3.57 18.93
CA GLY A 398 10.26 -5.02 18.80
C GLY A 398 11.67 -5.39 18.36
N TRP A 399 12.22 -4.71 17.34
CA TRP A 399 13.60 -4.88 16.94
C TRP A 399 14.57 -4.68 18.12
N PHE A 400 14.42 -3.60 18.87
CA PHE A 400 15.31 -3.29 20.00
C PHE A 400 15.21 -4.32 21.13
N GLN A 401 14.02 -4.82 21.44
CA GLN A 401 13.77 -5.74 22.53
C GLN A 401 14.14 -7.19 22.20
N ASP A 402 13.76 -7.65 21.00
CA ASP A 402 13.73 -9.06 20.65
C ASP A 402 14.91 -9.48 19.76
N SER A 403 15.35 -8.63 18.80
CA SER A 403 16.30 -9.03 17.75
C SER A 403 17.66 -8.35 17.85
N ALA A 404 17.73 -7.10 18.33
CA ALA A 404 19.02 -6.41 18.45
C ALA A 404 19.90 -7.09 19.51
N ASP A 405 21.13 -7.42 19.17
CA ASP A 405 22.12 -7.89 20.14
C ASP A 405 22.61 -6.73 21.04
N GLU A 406 23.40 -7.05 22.05
CA GLU A 406 23.89 -6.06 23.02
C GLU A 406 24.73 -4.96 22.34
N ALA A 407 25.58 -5.32 21.39
CA ALA A 407 26.44 -4.38 20.67
C ALA A 407 25.60 -3.41 19.81
N SER A 408 24.58 -3.92 19.13
CA SER A 408 23.65 -3.10 18.35
C SER A 408 22.84 -2.15 19.22
N ARG A 409 22.38 -2.58 20.41
CA ARG A 409 21.68 -1.73 21.39
C ARG A 409 22.57 -0.64 21.95
N GLU A 410 23.81 -0.99 22.31
CA GLU A 410 24.80 -0.02 22.78
C GLU A 410 25.13 1.02 21.70
N PHE A 411 25.35 0.55 20.46
CA PHE A 411 25.61 1.43 19.34
C PHE A 411 24.41 2.33 19.03
N PHE A 412 23.18 1.78 19.02
CA PHE A 412 21.94 2.57 18.89
C PHE A 412 21.85 3.69 19.94
N ASN A 413 22.03 3.35 21.22
CA ASN A 413 21.95 4.34 22.30
C ASN A 413 23.04 5.42 22.17
N ALA A 414 24.26 5.03 21.80
CA ALA A 414 25.37 5.95 21.58
C ALA A 414 25.13 6.86 20.36
N TYR A 415 24.70 6.28 19.25
CA TYR A 415 24.44 7.00 17.99
C TYR A 415 23.27 7.96 18.11
N MET A 416 22.16 7.51 18.67
CA MET A 416 20.95 8.31 18.82
C MET A 416 21.01 9.30 19.96
N ARG A 417 21.96 9.15 20.88
CA ARG A 417 22.00 9.95 22.12
C ARG A 417 20.65 9.93 22.85
N ARG A 418 20.04 8.75 22.91
CA ARG A 418 18.73 8.56 23.52
C ARG A 418 18.75 8.99 24.98
N GLY A 419 17.79 9.87 25.36
CA GLY A 419 17.59 10.29 26.75
C GLY A 419 17.00 9.16 27.60
N GLU A 420 17.12 9.26 28.93
CA GLU A 420 16.61 8.23 29.86
C GLU A 420 15.08 8.08 29.75
N ASP A 421 14.36 9.17 29.52
CA ASP A 421 12.90 9.21 29.40
C ASP A 421 12.40 9.05 27.95
N GLU A 422 13.29 9.02 26.95
CA GLU A 422 12.93 8.90 25.55
C GLU A 422 12.68 7.42 25.18
N THR A 423 11.51 7.12 24.59
CA THR A 423 11.22 5.77 24.11
C THR A 423 12.12 5.40 22.93
N VAL A 424 12.30 4.09 22.68
CA VAL A 424 13.08 3.59 21.54
C VAL A 424 12.46 4.06 20.23
N SER A 425 11.16 3.90 20.07
CA SER A 425 10.46 4.29 18.86
C SER A 425 10.52 5.79 18.60
N HIS A 426 10.42 6.62 19.65
CA HIS A 426 10.56 8.07 19.49
C HIS A 426 11.98 8.44 19.03
N ALA A 427 13.03 7.85 19.62
CA ALA A 427 14.41 8.07 19.19
C ALA A 427 14.63 7.69 17.72
N LEU A 428 14.10 6.53 17.27
CA LEU A 428 14.15 6.10 15.87
C LEU A 428 13.41 7.07 14.94
N ASN A 429 12.17 7.45 15.29
CA ASN A 429 11.37 8.41 14.53
C ASN A 429 12.08 9.78 14.43
N ARG A 430 12.69 10.24 15.51
CA ARG A 430 13.53 11.44 15.53
C ARG A 430 14.75 11.30 14.60
N GLY A 431 15.35 10.12 14.52
CA GLY A 431 16.48 9.83 13.63
C GLY A 431 16.12 10.01 12.16
N ILE A 432 15.02 9.42 11.70
CA ILE A 432 14.57 9.59 10.32
C ILE A 432 14.03 11.00 10.05
N ALA A 433 13.42 11.66 11.05
CA ALA A 433 13.00 13.06 10.95
C ALA A 433 14.19 13.97 10.69
N ALA A 434 15.31 13.76 11.39
CA ALA A 434 16.54 14.54 11.26
C ALA A 434 17.31 14.27 9.96
N ALA A 435 17.09 13.13 9.31
CA ALA A 435 17.80 12.70 8.11
C ALA A 435 17.67 13.69 6.94
N VAL A 436 18.64 13.65 6.02
CA VAL A 436 18.64 14.52 4.82
C VAL A 436 17.60 14.10 3.78
N SER A 437 17.06 12.88 3.86
CA SER A 437 16.09 12.32 2.92
C SER A 437 14.93 13.25 2.62
N LYS A 438 14.52 13.29 1.35
CA LYS A 438 13.40 14.11 0.87
C LYS A 438 12.09 13.79 1.60
N MET A 439 11.84 12.50 1.87
CA MET A 439 10.67 12.03 2.61
C MET A 439 11.10 11.18 3.82
N ALA A 440 10.38 11.33 4.93
CA ALA A 440 10.45 10.43 6.09
C ALA A 440 9.06 9.86 6.33
N ILE A 441 8.94 8.53 6.33
CA ILE A 441 7.65 7.86 6.54
C ILE A 441 7.72 7.09 7.87
N TYR A 442 6.84 7.44 8.77
CA TYR A 442 6.68 6.78 10.07
C TYR A 442 5.68 5.63 9.95
N THR A 443 5.95 4.48 10.55
CA THR A 443 4.90 3.48 10.73
C THR A 443 4.00 3.90 11.90
N MET A 444 2.68 3.64 11.78
CA MET A 444 1.77 3.96 12.88
C MET A 444 2.13 3.19 14.16
N GLN A 445 2.64 1.97 14.03
CA GLN A 445 3.10 1.14 15.14
C GLN A 445 4.23 1.82 15.93
N ASP A 446 5.20 2.42 15.22
CA ASP A 446 6.32 3.13 15.87
C ASP A 446 5.88 4.47 16.48
N LEU A 447 4.89 5.16 15.89
CA LEU A 447 4.29 6.33 16.51
C LEU A 447 3.57 5.99 17.81
N LEU A 448 2.94 4.81 17.87
CA LEU A 448 2.25 4.29 19.06
C LEU A 448 3.19 3.56 20.04
N ASN A 449 4.48 3.44 19.74
CA ASN A 449 5.49 2.73 20.53
C ASN A 449 5.09 1.27 20.84
N LEU A 450 4.61 0.53 19.82
CA LEU A 450 4.17 -0.86 19.92
C LEU A 450 5.33 -1.82 19.62
N GLY A 451 5.31 -3.00 20.26
CA GLY A 451 6.23 -4.10 20.01
C GLY A 451 5.82 -5.00 18.84
N ASN A 452 6.46 -6.17 18.74
CA ASN A 452 6.24 -7.12 17.64
C ASN A 452 4.82 -7.74 17.60
N GLU A 453 4.01 -7.59 18.65
CA GLU A 453 2.59 -7.90 18.62
C GLU A 453 1.82 -7.11 17.56
N ALA A 454 2.36 -5.93 17.17
CA ALA A 454 1.78 -5.08 16.13
C ALA A 454 2.46 -5.23 14.76
N ARG A 455 3.41 -6.14 14.59
CA ARG A 455 4.08 -6.37 13.31
C ARG A 455 3.08 -6.82 12.24
N MET A 456 3.18 -6.24 11.03
CA MET A 456 2.26 -6.54 9.93
C MET A 456 2.60 -7.84 9.22
N ASN A 457 3.88 -8.04 8.88
CA ASN A 457 4.31 -9.18 8.09
C ASN A 457 5.66 -9.72 8.56
N VAL A 458 5.77 -11.05 8.56
CA VAL A 458 7.03 -11.78 8.67
C VAL A 458 7.26 -12.47 7.32
N PRO A 459 8.15 -11.96 6.47
CA PRO A 459 8.41 -12.52 5.15
C PRO A 459 8.67 -14.03 5.19
N SER A 460 8.23 -14.73 4.15
CA SER A 460 8.36 -16.20 4.01
C SER A 460 7.60 -17.02 5.05
N THR A 461 6.63 -16.44 5.76
CA THR A 461 5.75 -17.16 6.70
C THR A 461 4.29 -17.06 6.28
N LEU A 462 3.48 -18.03 6.73
CA LEU A 462 2.03 -18.05 6.53
C LEU A 462 1.32 -17.99 7.89
N GLY A 463 0.15 -17.37 7.91
CA GLY A 463 -0.81 -17.48 9.01
C GLY A 463 -1.05 -16.21 9.80
N ASN A 464 -0.09 -15.68 10.56
CA ASN A 464 -0.35 -14.56 11.48
C ASN A 464 -0.02 -13.17 10.92
N ASN A 465 0.16 -13.05 9.61
CA ASN A 465 0.48 -11.80 8.93
C ASN A 465 -0.78 -10.99 8.59
N TRP A 466 -0.61 -9.70 8.34
CA TRP A 466 -1.61 -8.77 7.80
C TRP A 466 -2.82 -8.52 8.70
N LYS A 467 -2.74 -8.87 9.98
CA LYS A 467 -3.88 -8.87 10.90
C LYS A 467 -3.97 -7.66 11.80
N TRP A 468 -2.85 -7.00 12.10
CA TRP A 468 -2.85 -5.92 13.09
C TRP A 468 -3.76 -4.76 12.70
N ARG A 469 -4.51 -4.26 13.70
CA ARG A 469 -5.36 -3.07 13.59
C ARG A 469 -5.09 -2.10 14.74
N MET A 470 -5.12 -0.82 14.43
CA MET A 470 -5.05 0.26 15.40
C MET A 470 -6.32 0.30 16.26
N LYS A 471 -6.17 0.63 17.55
CA LYS A 471 -7.30 0.90 18.45
C LYS A 471 -8.07 2.15 18.04
N SER A 472 -9.37 2.18 18.32
CA SER A 472 -10.23 3.32 17.95
C SER A 472 -9.91 4.62 18.69
N ASP A 473 -9.25 4.55 19.85
CA ASP A 473 -8.85 5.66 20.69
C ASP A 473 -7.36 6.04 20.55
N ALA A 474 -6.65 5.47 19.58
CA ALA A 474 -5.21 5.65 19.42
C ALA A 474 -4.81 7.06 18.92
N LEU A 475 -5.67 7.74 18.15
CA LEU A 475 -5.40 9.08 17.60
C LEU A 475 -5.68 10.16 18.64
N THR A 476 -4.88 10.19 19.70
CA THR A 476 -5.03 11.15 20.80
C THR A 476 -4.49 12.55 20.44
N ASP A 477 -4.96 13.57 21.14
CA ASP A 477 -4.41 14.94 21.02
C ASP A 477 -2.92 14.98 21.39
N GLN A 478 -2.51 14.22 22.41
CA GLN A 478 -1.10 14.12 22.81
C GLN A 478 -0.24 13.57 21.66
N LEU A 479 -0.64 12.45 21.03
CA LEU A 479 0.08 11.90 19.88
C LEU A 479 0.17 12.91 18.72
N ALA A 480 -0.92 13.66 18.49
CA ALA A 480 -0.94 14.68 17.45
C ALA A 480 0.03 15.84 17.77
N GLU A 481 0.10 16.28 19.01
CA GLU A 481 1.04 17.32 19.46
C GLU A 481 2.49 16.86 19.32
N GLU A 482 2.83 15.65 19.78
CA GLU A 482 4.16 15.04 19.67
C GLU A 482 4.61 14.91 18.20
N LEU A 483 3.73 14.45 17.32
CA LEU A 483 4.04 14.30 15.90
C LEU A 483 4.19 15.66 15.20
N LEU A 484 3.36 16.64 15.54
CA LEU A 484 3.46 18.00 15.01
C LEU A 484 4.76 18.68 15.47
N GLU A 485 5.14 18.51 16.74
CA GLU A 485 6.41 19.02 17.28
C GLU A 485 7.59 18.41 16.54
N LEU A 486 7.62 17.08 16.36
CA LEU A 486 8.65 16.37 15.62
C LEU A 486 8.76 16.91 14.17
N THR A 487 7.63 17.02 13.49
CA THR A 487 7.53 17.49 12.10
C THR A 487 8.02 18.92 11.95
N THR A 488 7.67 19.79 12.88
CA THR A 488 8.04 21.20 12.91
C THR A 488 9.54 21.37 13.20
N THR A 489 10.04 20.71 14.26
CA THR A 489 11.44 20.77 14.70
C THR A 489 12.40 20.41 13.58
N TYR A 490 12.08 19.36 12.80
CA TYR A 490 12.95 18.91 11.71
C TYR A 490 12.57 19.46 10.33
N CYS A 491 11.73 20.51 10.27
CA CYS A 491 11.35 21.20 9.04
C CYS A 491 10.76 20.26 7.98
N ARG A 492 9.82 19.38 8.36
CA ARG A 492 9.15 18.42 7.47
C ARG A 492 7.67 18.71 7.27
N LEU A 493 7.20 19.88 7.70
CA LEU A 493 5.81 20.28 7.52
C LEU A 493 5.38 20.25 6.06
N ASN A 494 4.17 19.74 5.82
CA ASN A 494 3.49 19.89 4.56
C ASN A 494 3.51 21.36 4.10
N PRO A 495 3.92 21.67 2.87
CA PRO A 495 4.00 23.07 2.39
C PRO A 495 2.70 23.84 2.50
N ALA A 496 1.56 23.18 2.26
CA ALA A 496 0.24 23.82 2.37
C ALA A 496 -0.11 24.13 3.83
N PHE A 497 0.20 23.22 4.76
CA PHE A 497 0.05 23.46 6.20
C PHE A 497 0.91 24.63 6.67
N LYS A 498 2.18 24.67 6.25
CA LYS A 498 3.11 25.75 6.58
C LYS A 498 2.60 27.10 6.09
N ALA A 499 2.16 27.17 4.83
CA ALA A 499 1.61 28.40 4.27
C ALA A 499 0.35 28.89 4.99
N ALA A 500 -0.54 27.96 5.40
CA ALA A 500 -1.75 28.28 6.16
C ALA A 500 -1.41 28.80 7.57
N SER A 501 -0.43 28.21 8.25
CA SER A 501 0.02 28.65 9.58
C SER A 501 0.65 30.03 9.52
N GLU A 502 1.55 30.30 8.57
CA GLU A 502 2.16 31.62 8.38
C GLU A 502 1.11 32.71 8.07
N ALA A 503 0.08 32.36 7.27
CA ALA A 503 -1.02 33.30 6.99
C ALA A 503 -1.87 33.58 8.23
N ALA A 504 -2.09 32.61 9.09
CA ALA A 504 -2.83 32.78 10.35
C ALA A 504 -2.07 33.69 11.34
N GLU A 505 -0.76 33.49 11.47
CA GLU A 505 0.10 34.35 12.33
C GLU A 505 0.07 35.81 11.89
N VAL A 506 0.17 36.08 10.58
CA VAL A 506 0.09 37.47 10.04
C VAL A 506 -1.27 38.12 10.35
N VAL A 507 -2.36 37.36 10.32
CA VAL A 507 -3.71 37.86 10.64
C VAL A 507 -3.83 38.18 12.13
N GLU A 508 -3.25 37.34 13.00
CA GLU A 508 -3.27 37.60 14.45
C GLU A 508 -2.40 38.81 14.83
N GLU A 509 -1.20 38.93 14.28
CA GLU A 509 -0.33 40.10 14.49
C GLU A 509 -1.02 41.40 14.02
N THR A 510 -1.69 41.34 12.88
CA THR A 510 -2.43 42.50 12.34
C THR A 510 -3.61 42.90 13.25
N LYS A 511 -4.32 41.91 13.83
CA LYS A 511 -5.40 42.15 14.79
C LYS A 511 -4.87 42.72 16.10
N SER A 512 -3.77 42.19 16.63
CA SER A 512 -3.11 42.65 17.86
C SER A 512 -2.61 44.09 17.72
N THR A 513 -1.98 44.41 16.58
CA THR A 513 -1.48 45.77 16.28
C THR A 513 -2.62 46.79 16.23
N LYS A 514 -3.73 46.47 15.52
CA LYS A 514 -4.93 47.32 15.45
C LYS A 514 -5.57 47.52 16.82
N THR A 515 -5.62 46.50 17.66
CA THR A 515 -6.16 46.59 19.02
C THR A 515 -5.32 47.48 19.89
N THR A 516 -3.99 47.42 19.76
CA THR A 516 -3.03 48.25 20.49
C THR A 516 -3.12 49.71 20.05
N GLU A 517 -3.29 50.01 18.76
CA GLU A 517 -3.47 51.38 18.24
C GLU A 517 -4.79 51.99 18.68
N VAL A 518 -5.89 51.21 18.66
CA VAL A 518 -7.21 51.67 19.16
C VAL A 518 -7.17 51.97 20.66
N GLN A 519 -6.44 51.19 21.46
CA GLN A 519 -6.25 51.44 22.89
C GLN A 519 -5.38 52.68 23.16
N LYS A 520 -4.34 52.91 22.36
CA LYS A 520 -3.51 54.14 22.44
C LYS A 520 -4.31 55.37 22.03
N ALA A 521 -5.13 55.31 20.98
CA ALA A 521 -6.00 56.41 20.57
C ALA A 521 -7.05 56.77 21.62
N LYS A 522 -7.68 55.76 22.26
CA LYS A 522 -8.63 55.99 23.37
C LYS A 522 -7.98 56.63 24.61
N LYS A 523 -6.74 56.30 24.94
CA LYS A 523 -5.98 56.94 26.04
C LYS A 523 -5.54 58.36 25.72
N ALA A 524 -5.37 58.71 24.44
CA ALA A 524 -5.01 60.07 24.02
C ALA A 524 -6.21 61.05 24.03
N THR A 525 -7.43 60.55 23.90
CA THR A 525 -8.68 61.32 23.90
C THR A 525 -9.24 61.54 25.31
N THR A 526 -8.67 60.93 26.34
CA THR A 526 -9.11 61.06 27.75
C THR A 526 -8.15 61.88 28.58
N LYS A 527 -7.19 62.58 27.99
CA LYS A 527 -6.38 63.65 28.60
C LYS A 527 -6.75 65.01 27.98
#